data_f0a7278dc5c2f14813e27fcbd80f27e5
#
_entry.id   f0a7278dc5c2f14813e27fcbd80f27e5
#
_cell.length_a   1.000
_cell.length_b   1.000
_cell.length_c   1.000
_cell.angle_alpha   90.00
_cell.angle_beta   90.00
_cell.angle_gamma   90.00
#
_symmetry.space_group_name_H-M   'P 1'
#
loop_
_entity.id
_entity.type
_entity.pdbx_description
1 polymer ?
#
loop_
_entity_poly.entity_id
_entity_poly.type
_entity_poly.pdbx_seq_one_letter_code
_entity_poly.pdbx_strand_id
1 'polypeptide(L)' 'MVYLIVRKYQYKDTEPNYRIEKWAKTIKEANQFLSALSLLEDRENVMYFIVPAQENPALILTEEVA' A
#
# COMPACT_ATOMS: atom_id res chain seq x y z
N MET A 1 8.17 9.44 10.92
CA MET A 1 7.73 8.16 10.34
C MET A 1 6.64 8.41 9.34
N VAL A 2 6.64 7.66 8.27
CA VAL A 2 5.56 7.71 7.28
C VAL A 2 4.85 6.37 7.26
N TYR A 3 3.64 6.36 6.71
CA TYR A 3 2.81 5.17 6.59
C TYR A 3 2.52 4.95 5.12
N LEU A 4 2.87 3.76 4.64
CA LEU A 4 2.68 3.40 3.24
C LEU A 4 1.40 2.59 3.12
N ILE A 5 0.59 2.92 2.12
CA ILE A 5 -0.58 2.12 1.77
C ILE A 5 -0.18 1.23 0.63
N VAL A 6 -0.10 -0.07 0.90
CA VAL A 6 0.43 -1.06 -0.04
C VAL A 6 -0.72 -1.87 -0.60
N ARG A 7 -0.72 -2.04 -1.92
CA ARG A 7 -1.68 -2.86 -2.63
C ARG A 7 -1.02 -4.21 -2.91
N LYS A 8 -1.67 -5.27 -2.46
CA LYS A 8 -1.25 -6.64 -2.74
C LYS A 8 -2.23 -7.26 -3.72
N TYR A 9 -1.70 -7.73 -4.84
CA TYR A 9 -2.49 -8.45 -5.83
C TYR A 9 -1.90 -9.83 -6.04
N GLN A 10 -2.73 -10.86 -5.96
CA GLN A 10 -2.28 -12.23 -6.17
C GLN A 10 -3.28 -12.94 -7.08
N TYR A 11 -2.80 -13.43 -8.21
CA TYR A 11 -3.63 -14.14 -9.17
C TYR A 11 -3.39 -15.65 -9.02
N LYS A 12 -4.42 -16.36 -8.55
CA LYS A 12 -4.40 -17.82 -8.36
C LYS A 12 -3.12 -18.27 -7.62
N ASP A 13 -2.33 -19.13 -8.25
CA ASP A 13 -1.14 -19.72 -7.64
C ASP A 13 0.14 -18.95 -7.94
N THR A 14 0.02 -17.75 -8.50
CA THR A 14 1.19 -16.93 -8.77
C THR A 14 1.66 -16.23 -7.51
N GLU A 15 2.88 -15.72 -7.57
CA GLU A 15 3.42 -14.93 -6.46
C GLU A 15 2.67 -13.61 -6.34
N PRO A 16 2.47 -13.12 -5.12
CA PRO A 16 1.80 -11.84 -4.93
C PRO A 16 2.64 -10.69 -5.47
N ASN A 17 1.95 -9.71 -6.02
CA ASN A 17 2.55 -8.46 -6.45
C ASN A 17 2.21 -7.38 -5.45
N TYR A 18 3.20 -6.58 -5.07
CA TYR A 18 3.03 -5.49 -4.12
C TYR A 18 3.34 -4.17 -4.79
N ARG A 19 2.53 -3.17 -4.49
CA ARG A 19 2.75 -1.83 -5.01
C ARG A 19 2.37 -0.79 -3.98
N ILE A 20 3.19 0.23 -3.84
CA ILE A 20 2.87 1.35 -2.96
C ILE A 20 1.93 2.27 -3.72
N GLU A 21 0.69 2.39 -3.21
CA GLU A 21 -0.32 3.24 -3.84
C GLU A 21 -0.26 4.67 -3.34
N LYS A 22 -0.06 4.84 -2.04
CA LYS A 22 -0.04 6.15 -1.41
C LYS A 22 0.83 6.10 -0.17
N TRP A 23 1.15 7.26 0.36
CA TRP A 23 1.79 7.35 1.66
C TRP A 23 1.21 8.52 2.43
N ALA A 24 1.30 8.46 3.75
CA ALA A 24 0.72 9.45 4.64
C ALA A 24 1.68 9.75 5.78
N LYS A 25 1.56 10.94 6.35
CA LYS A 25 2.41 11.35 7.46
C LYS A 25 1.85 10.93 8.81
N THR A 26 0.56 10.65 8.88
CA THR A 26 -0.09 10.24 10.13
C THR A 26 -0.87 8.97 9.91
N ILE A 27 -1.06 8.22 11.02
CA ILE A 27 -1.85 6.99 10.95
C ILE A 27 -3.32 7.27 10.63
N LYS A 28 -3.83 8.41 11.07
CA LYS A 28 -5.20 8.80 10.78
C LYS A 28 -5.41 8.98 9.28
N GLU A 29 -4.50 9.70 8.64
CA GLU A 29 -4.58 9.90 7.19
C GLU A 29 -4.41 8.58 6.44
N ALA A 30 -3.48 7.73 6.91
CA ALA A 30 -3.28 6.42 6.30
C ALA A 30 -4.55 5.57 6.36
N ASN A 31 -5.24 5.58 7.49
CA ASN A 31 -6.49 4.84 7.64
C ASN A 31 -7.57 5.38 6.72
N GLN A 32 -7.61 6.68 6.48
CA GLN A 32 -8.55 7.28 5.55
C GLN A 32 -8.29 6.80 4.13
N PHE A 33 -7.02 6.79 3.71
CA PHE A 33 -6.65 6.26 2.40
C PHE A 33 -6.98 4.78 2.27
N LEU A 34 -6.68 4.02 3.31
CA LEU A 34 -6.95 2.59 3.31
C LEU A 34 -8.44 2.30 3.12
N SER A 35 -9.28 3.02 3.86
CA SER A 35 -10.73 2.85 3.74
C SER A 35 -11.22 3.22 2.36
N ALA A 36 -10.76 4.33 1.82
CA ALA A 36 -11.20 4.79 0.49
C ALA A 36 -10.81 3.80 -0.59
N LEU A 37 -9.57 3.33 -0.58
CA LEU A 37 -9.09 2.37 -1.57
C LEU A 37 -9.81 1.04 -1.44
N SER A 38 -10.05 0.59 -0.23
CA SER A 38 -10.74 -0.69 0.00
C SER A 38 -12.19 -0.63 -0.47
N LEU A 39 -12.85 0.51 -0.30
CA LEU A 39 -14.23 0.67 -0.77
C LEU A 39 -14.34 0.67 -2.29
N LEU A 40 -13.32 1.19 -2.97
CA LEU A 40 -13.33 1.26 -4.42
C LEU A 40 -12.90 -0.04 -5.07
N GLU A 41 -12.27 -0.93 -4.31
CA GLU A 41 -11.75 -2.18 -4.87
C GLU A 41 -12.80 -3.28 -4.74
N ASP A 42 -13.18 -3.87 -5.86
CA ASP A 42 -14.18 -4.93 -5.89
C ASP A 42 -13.59 -6.31 -6.21
N ARG A 43 -12.29 -6.41 -6.38
CA ARG A 43 -11.62 -7.67 -6.67
C ARG A 43 -11.29 -8.42 -5.39
N GLU A 44 -11.58 -9.71 -5.37
CA GLU A 44 -11.32 -10.54 -4.19
C GLU A 44 -9.84 -10.79 -3.96
N ASN A 45 -9.04 -10.77 -5.02
CA ASN A 45 -7.62 -11.08 -4.95
C ASN A 45 -6.75 -9.85 -4.73
N VAL A 46 -7.34 -8.72 -4.40
CA VAL A 46 -6.63 -7.48 -4.10
C VAL A 46 -6.90 -7.08 -2.66
N MET A 47 -5.85 -6.74 -1.94
CA MET A 47 -6.00 -6.24 -0.58
C MET A 47 -5.05 -5.07 -0.36
N TYR A 48 -5.43 -4.21 0.56
CA TYR A 48 -4.62 -3.05 0.95
C TYR A 48 -4.26 -3.16 2.41
N PHE A 49 -3.05 -2.71 2.76
CA PHE A 49 -2.63 -2.68 4.15
C PHE A 49 -1.64 -1.55 4.37
N ILE A 50 -1.42 -1.21 5.62
CA ILE A 50 -0.55 -0.12 6.03
C ILE A 50 0.77 -0.67 6.52
N VAL A 51 1.87 -0.11 6.03
CA VAL A 51 3.22 -0.47 6.46
C VAL A 51 3.89 0.79 6.99
N PRO A 52 4.22 0.85 8.29
CA PRO A 52 5.02 1.96 8.80
C PRO A 52 6.44 1.88 8.26
N ALA A 53 7.01 3.03 7.94
CA ALA A 53 8.33 3.08 7.33
C ALA A 53 9.11 4.28 7.84
N GLN A 54 10.42 4.21 7.63
CA GLN A 54 11.28 5.32 7.94
C GLN A 54 10.93 6.50 7.04
N GLU A 55 11.25 7.70 7.48
CA GLU A 55 11.05 8.88 6.66
C GLU A 55 11.99 8.79 5.47
N ASN A 56 11.49 8.96 4.34
CA ASN A 56 12.08 9.07 3.01
C ASN A 56 11.30 8.18 2.06
N PRO A 57 10.05 8.53 1.79
CA PRO A 57 9.23 7.70 0.90
C PRO A 57 9.79 7.60 -0.51
N ALA A 58 10.56 8.59 -0.94
CA ALA A 58 11.17 8.55 -2.27
C ALA A 58 12.15 7.39 -2.40
N LEU A 59 12.95 7.14 -1.36
CA LEU A 59 13.88 6.03 -1.37
C LEU A 59 13.16 4.70 -1.36
N ILE A 60 12.10 4.60 -0.56
CA ILE A 60 11.30 3.39 -0.47
C ILE A 60 10.62 3.10 -1.80
N LEU A 61 10.08 4.11 -2.46
CA LEU A 61 9.47 3.96 -3.77
C LEU A 61 10.48 3.49 -4.82
N THR A 62 11.72 3.94 -4.72
CA THR A 62 12.78 3.52 -5.62
C THR A 62 13.07 2.03 -5.44
N GLU A 63 13.13 1.57 -4.21
CA GLU A 63 13.33 0.15 -3.91
C GLU A 63 12.16 -0.70 -4.41
N GLU A 64 10.95 -0.20 -4.29
CA GLU A 64 9.77 -0.91 -4.75
C GLU A 64 9.78 -1.09 -6.26
N VAL A 65 10.24 -0.08 -6.97
CA VAL A 65 10.31 -0.13 -8.43
C VAL A 65 11.48 -0.99 -8.92
N ALA A 66 12.55 -0.99 -8.18
CA ALA A 66 13.72 -1.78 -8.54
C ALA A 66 13.46 -3.27 -8.38
#